data_283810297cc48f7a5a8e56a16225afe7
#
_entry.id   283810297cc48f7a5a8e56a16225afe7
#
_cell.length_a   1.000
_cell.length_b   1.000
_cell.length_c   1.000
_cell.angle_alpha   90.00
_cell.angle_beta   90.00
_cell.angle_gamma   90.00
#
_symmetry.space_group_name_H-M   'P 1'
#
loop_
_entity.id
_entity.type
_entity.pdbx_description
1 polymer ?
#
loop_
_entity_poly.entity_id
_entity_poly.type
_entity_poly.pdbx_seq_one_letter_code
_entity_poly.pdbx_strand_id
1 'polypeptide(L)'
;MASSLMSIPDHLKSEIFVRLPEPEDLARTAATCVTFRRVVADGSFRRRFRLLHAPPLLGILDRDGFHPALPPHPSAPAASALAHAADFSLSFLPSHRRWAVQDVRDGRVLLAANPEPQVFTELVVCDPLHQRHILLPQLPHDLAASLVPKAHRCHLFIASPCSGENVAAAAMEEAARAFIVVMIAHCQTGPAAFVFSSTTRQWRAAASKGWYDLFPNQEESTMISSMHRKLVGCHYAYGCFYLESAMNKKLLVFDTRRMEFSILDVPRETSNMFGLAIVEAGEGRLGMLDIHDETLGGKCDLCYYIRGNIGESSSQWKIEKTISLPYDYQYYIQASTERYLLLRKLGPLQSISSSLEVEYVSMDVKTLQLERVCGVSFGFSLASARIYTSFPPSLLSAPTI
;
A
#
# COMPACT_ATOMS: atom_id res chain seq x y z
N MET A 1 31.29 7.78 28.97
CA MET A 1 30.73 8.11 27.60
C MET A 1 29.33 8.74 27.62
N ALA A 2 28.43 8.37 28.53
CA ALA A 2 27.09 8.98 28.60
C ALA A 2 27.07 10.49 28.86
N SER A 3 28.04 11.01 29.66
CA SER A 3 28.12 12.44 29.98
C SER A 3 28.38 13.33 28.77
N SER A 4 29.09 12.85 27.75
CA SER A 4 29.47 13.65 26.58
C SER A 4 28.29 13.89 25.63
N LEU A 5 27.37 12.93 25.46
CA LEU A 5 26.20 13.09 24.61
C LEU A 5 25.16 14.07 25.20
N MET A 6 25.13 14.22 26.53
CA MET A 6 24.20 15.14 27.20
C MET A 6 24.54 16.61 26.94
N SER A 7 25.82 16.93 26.73
CA SER A 7 26.28 18.29 26.44
C SER A 7 26.06 18.73 24.98
N ILE A 8 25.71 17.83 24.09
CA ILE A 8 25.46 18.15 22.68
C ILE A 8 24.14 18.94 22.57
N PRO A 9 24.10 20.02 21.77
CA PRO A 9 22.86 20.74 21.47
C PRO A 9 21.77 19.85 20.84
N ASP A 10 20.49 20.14 21.11
CA ASP A 10 19.38 19.30 20.67
C ASP A 10 19.28 19.15 19.14
N HIS A 11 19.67 20.19 18.38
CA HIS A 11 19.71 20.09 16.92
C HIS A 11 20.73 19.06 16.40
N LEU A 12 21.89 18.95 17.03
CA LEU A 12 22.90 17.94 16.68
C LEU A 12 22.45 16.53 17.11
N LYS A 13 21.78 16.41 18.26
CA LYS A 13 21.16 15.15 18.67
C LYS A 13 20.12 14.71 17.63
N SER A 14 19.31 15.65 17.13
CA SER A 14 18.35 15.39 16.06
C SER A 14 19.03 14.86 14.80
N GLU A 15 20.17 15.46 14.38
CA GLU A 15 20.93 14.98 13.22
C GLU A 15 21.50 13.57 13.41
N ILE A 16 21.88 13.21 14.62
CA ILE A 16 22.37 11.87 14.94
C ILE A 16 21.20 10.88 14.94
N PHE A 17 20.12 11.21 15.65
CA PHE A 17 18.99 10.29 15.84
C PHE A 17 18.21 10.01 14.54
N VAL A 18 18.15 10.98 13.65
CA VAL A 18 17.48 10.80 12.34
C VAL A 18 18.21 9.79 11.45
N ARG A 19 19.48 9.49 11.74
CA ARG A 19 20.29 8.51 11.02
C ARG A 19 20.26 7.10 11.62
N LEU A 20 19.56 6.92 12.75
CA LEU A 20 19.36 5.57 13.28
C LEU A 20 18.58 4.74 12.28
N PRO A 21 19.07 3.55 11.93
CA PRO A 21 18.50 2.78 10.82
C PRO A 21 17.10 2.25 11.12
N GLU A 22 16.85 1.86 12.37
CA GLU A 22 15.61 1.21 12.77
C GLU A 22 14.78 2.05 13.75
N PRO A 23 13.44 2.07 13.61
CA PRO A 23 12.54 2.75 14.54
C PRO A 23 12.68 2.27 15.99
N GLU A 24 13.04 1.00 16.18
CA GLU A 24 13.27 0.39 17.49
C GLU A 24 14.48 1.01 18.19
N ASP A 25 15.54 1.33 17.46
CA ASP A 25 16.73 2.01 18.01
C ASP A 25 16.38 3.42 18.44
N LEU A 26 15.51 4.10 17.68
CA LEU A 26 15.01 5.41 18.07
C LEU A 26 14.14 5.32 19.33
N ALA A 27 13.28 4.31 19.43
CA ALA A 27 12.46 4.05 20.62
C ALA A 27 13.33 3.76 21.85
N ARG A 28 14.36 2.90 21.70
CA ARG A 28 15.36 2.63 22.77
C ARG A 28 16.08 3.90 23.18
N THR A 29 16.53 4.71 22.22
CA THR A 29 17.17 6.00 22.47
C THR A 29 16.26 6.92 23.27
N ALA A 30 14.98 7.04 22.90
CA ALA A 30 14.00 7.84 23.61
C ALA A 30 13.73 7.34 25.04
N ALA A 31 13.90 6.04 25.30
CA ALA A 31 13.72 5.45 26.62
C ALA A 31 14.89 5.72 27.57
N THR A 32 16.09 6.08 27.08
CA THR A 32 17.29 6.21 27.90
C THR A 32 17.29 7.45 28.82
N CYS A 33 16.74 8.58 28.36
CA CYS A 33 16.64 9.77 29.20
C CYS A 33 15.58 10.77 28.70
N VAL A 34 15.17 11.69 29.60
CA VAL A 34 14.12 12.69 29.31
C VAL A 34 14.53 13.64 28.18
N THR A 35 15.78 14.00 28.07
CA THR A 35 16.27 14.91 27.01
C THR A 35 16.16 14.26 25.64
N PHE A 36 16.55 13.00 25.52
CA PHE A 36 16.44 12.27 24.24
C PHE A 36 14.96 12.05 23.85
N ARG A 37 14.13 11.70 24.85
CA ARG A 37 12.67 11.59 24.63
C ARG A 37 12.09 12.89 24.11
N ARG A 38 12.49 14.06 24.63
CA ARG A 38 12.02 15.36 24.15
C ARG A 38 12.40 15.60 22.69
N VAL A 39 13.65 15.30 22.30
CA VAL A 39 14.10 15.43 20.89
C VAL A 39 13.30 14.50 19.97
N VAL A 40 13.15 13.23 20.34
CA VAL A 40 12.38 12.25 19.55
C VAL A 40 10.89 12.57 19.52
N ALA A 41 10.34 13.16 20.57
CA ALA A 41 8.94 13.57 20.65
C ALA A 41 8.63 14.83 19.82
N ASP A 42 9.62 15.58 19.40
CA ASP A 42 9.42 16.78 18.60
C ASP A 42 8.75 16.46 17.24
N GLY A 43 7.72 17.24 16.88
CA GLY A 43 6.94 17.01 15.68
C GLY A 43 7.76 17.18 14.39
N SER A 44 8.71 18.13 14.36
CA SER A 44 9.58 18.38 13.21
C SER A 44 10.56 17.23 12.99
N PHE A 45 11.15 16.73 14.10
CA PHE A 45 12.01 15.56 14.09
C PHE A 45 11.28 14.33 13.53
N ARG A 46 10.09 14.03 14.04
CA ARG A 46 9.31 12.86 13.60
C ARG A 46 8.91 12.91 12.13
N ARG A 47 8.55 14.10 11.63
CA ARG A 47 8.30 14.27 10.19
C ARG A 47 9.52 13.94 9.35
N ARG A 48 10.68 14.50 9.74
CA ARG A 48 11.94 14.26 9.04
C ARG A 48 12.35 12.79 9.09
N PHE A 49 12.18 12.14 10.24
CA PHE A 49 12.45 10.71 10.39
C PHE A 49 11.58 9.87 9.45
N ARG A 50 10.26 10.15 9.37
CA ARG A 50 9.34 9.44 8.47
C ARG A 50 9.65 9.65 7.00
N LEU A 51 10.17 10.79 6.61
CA LEU A 51 10.59 11.04 5.22
C LEU A 51 11.82 10.22 4.83
N LEU A 52 12.70 9.92 5.79
CA LEU A 52 13.95 9.19 5.56
C LEU A 52 13.82 7.68 5.79
N HIS A 53 12.87 7.28 6.62
CA HIS A 53 12.67 5.88 7.01
C HIS A 53 11.26 5.44 6.66
N ALA A 54 11.16 4.41 5.83
CA ALA A 54 9.88 3.79 5.55
C ALA A 54 9.32 3.10 6.81
N PRO A 55 8.00 3.15 7.05
CA PRO A 55 7.41 2.48 8.19
C PRO A 55 7.60 0.95 8.10
N PRO A 56 7.90 0.28 9.22
CA PRO A 56 8.03 -1.18 9.25
C PRO A 56 6.69 -1.86 8.95
N LEU A 57 6.77 -3.06 8.38
CA LEU A 57 5.64 -3.97 8.26
C LEU A 57 5.32 -4.53 9.65
N LEU A 58 4.12 -4.25 10.15
CA LEU A 58 3.67 -4.71 11.47
C LEU A 58 2.72 -5.91 11.38
N GLY A 59 2.18 -6.20 10.22
CA GLY A 59 1.27 -7.33 10.03
C GLY A 59 0.44 -7.18 8.77
N ILE A 60 -0.64 -7.94 8.74
CA ILE A 60 -1.56 -8.02 7.62
C ILE A 60 -2.96 -7.73 8.13
N LEU A 61 -3.71 -6.94 7.39
CA LEU A 61 -5.12 -6.70 7.64
C LEU A 61 -5.94 -7.29 6.51
N ASP A 62 -6.84 -8.19 6.85
CA ASP A 62 -7.76 -8.81 5.90
C ASP A 62 -9.21 -8.74 6.41
N ARG A 63 -10.08 -9.55 5.85
CA ARG A 63 -11.50 -9.62 6.23
C ARG A 63 -11.71 -10.17 7.63
N ASP A 64 -10.83 -11.04 8.09
CA ASP A 64 -10.94 -11.74 9.37
C ASP A 64 -10.29 -10.93 10.52
N GLY A 65 -9.54 -9.87 10.18
CA GLY A 65 -8.97 -8.94 11.14
C GLY A 65 -7.49 -8.67 10.91
N PHE A 66 -6.81 -8.26 11.99
CA PHE A 66 -5.38 -7.98 11.97
C PHE A 66 -4.58 -9.19 12.43
N HIS A 67 -3.63 -9.60 11.59
CA HIS A 67 -2.68 -10.66 11.84
C HIS A 67 -1.29 -10.05 12.06
N PRO A 68 -0.80 -9.95 13.30
CA PRO A 68 0.50 -9.35 13.58
C PRO A 68 1.63 -10.18 13.01
N ALA A 69 2.73 -9.52 12.65
CA ALA A 69 3.99 -10.20 12.34
C ALA A 69 4.47 -10.97 13.58
N LEU A 70 4.81 -12.25 13.39
CA LEU A 70 5.21 -13.16 14.44
C LEU A 70 6.72 -13.45 14.36
N PRO A 71 7.37 -13.84 15.49
CA PRO A 71 8.76 -14.30 15.43
C PRO A 71 8.97 -15.41 14.40
N PRO A 72 10.06 -15.40 13.65
CA PRO A 72 11.27 -14.59 13.81
C PRO A 72 11.26 -13.23 13.09
N HIS A 73 10.13 -12.75 12.58
CA HIS A 73 10.05 -11.45 11.87
C HIS A 73 10.59 -10.32 12.76
N PRO A 74 11.48 -9.43 12.25
CA PRO A 74 12.13 -8.38 13.07
C PRO A 74 11.13 -7.41 13.68
N SER A 75 10.00 -7.15 13.02
CA SER A 75 8.95 -6.27 13.56
C SER A 75 8.02 -6.95 14.58
N ALA A 76 8.21 -8.23 14.92
CA ALA A 76 7.30 -8.96 15.80
C ALA A 76 7.05 -8.27 17.17
N PRO A 77 8.06 -7.69 17.86
CA PRO A 77 7.81 -6.97 19.10
C PRO A 77 6.92 -5.74 18.93
N ALA A 78 7.15 -4.95 17.88
CA ALA A 78 6.36 -3.77 17.57
C ALA A 78 4.94 -4.15 17.10
N ALA A 79 4.81 -5.22 16.34
CA ALA A 79 3.54 -5.78 15.89
C ALA A 79 2.68 -6.26 17.06
N SER A 80 3.28 -6.96 18.03
CA SER A 80 2.62 -7.38 19.25
C SER A 80 2.14 -6.19 20.10
N ALA A 81 3.00 -5.19 20.28
CA ALA A 81 2.62 -3.97 21.00
C ALA A 81 1.43 -3.25 20.32
N LEU A 82 1.42 -3.17 19.00
CA LEU A 82 0.32 -2.60 18.24
C LEU A 82 -0.97 -3.42 18.40
N ALA A 83 -0.89 -4.74 18.30
CA ALA A 83 -2.05 -5.63 18.42
C ALA A 83 -2.73 -5.51 19.79
N HIS A 84 -1.97 -5.22 20.86
CA HIS A 84 -2.53 -4.97 22.19
C HIS A 84 -3.10 -3.56 22.38
N ALA A 85 -2.55 -2.57 21.67
CA ALA A 85 -2.93 -1.18 21.85
C ALA A 85 -4.06 -0.71 20.93
N ALA A 86 -4.21 -1.32 19.76
CA ALA A 86 -5.16 -0.92 18.72
C ALA A 86 -6.43 -1.76 18.76
N ASP A 87 -7.56 -1.15 18.43
CA ASP A 87 -8.83 -1.87 18.24
C ASP A 87 -9.07 -2.22 16.78
N PHE A 88 -8.55 -3.38 16.36
CA PHE A 88 -8.77 -3.93 15.03
C PHE A 88 -10.12 -4.63 14.86
N SER A 89 -10.91 -4.79 15.96
CA SER A 89 -12.30 -5.21 15.85
C SER A 89 -13.19 -4.11 15.28
N LEU A 90 -12.64 -2.87 15.25
CA LEU A 90 -13.33 -1.68 14.75
C LEU A 90 -14.63 -1.37 15.51
N SER A 91 -14.68 -1.72 16.81
CA SER A 91 -15.87 -1.56 17.65
C SER A 91 -16.29 -0.11 17.84
N PHE A 92 -15.38 0.84 17.62
CA PHE A 92 -15.62 2.28 17.67
C PHE A 92 -16.33 2.85 16.42
N LEU A 93 -16.52 2.03 15.37
CA LEU A 93 -17.25 2.43 14.17
C LEU A 93 -18.77 2.22 14.34
N PRO A 94 -19.61 2.88 13.52
CA PRO A 94 -21.05 2.65 13.54
C PRO A 94 -21.41 1.17 13.35
N SER A 95 -22.06 0.56 14.37
CA SER A 95 -22.30 -0.90 14.48
C SER A 95 -23.32 -1.46 13.49
N HIS A 96 -24.09 -0.61 12.83
CA HIS A 96 -25.11 -1.00 11.86
C HIS A 96 -24.56 -1.38 10.49
N ARG A 97 -23.24 -1.34 10.30
CA ARG A 97 -22.57 -1.64 9.03
C ARG A 97 -21.56 -2.77 9.18
N ARG A 98 -21.42 -3.56 8.11
CA ARG A 98 -20.28 -4.45 7.93
C ARG A 98 -19.26 -3.73 7.06
N TRP A 99 -18.18 -3.31 7.68
CA TRP A 99 -17.09 -2.62 7.01
C TRP A 99 -16.13 -3.62 6.36
N ALA A 100 -15.73 -3.34 5.13
CA ALA A 100 -14.76 -4.13 4.38
C ALA A 100 -13.52 -3.30 4.08
N VAL A 101 -12.34 -3.83 4.38
CA VAL A 101 -11.05 -3.19 4.12
C VAL A 101 -10.85 -3.01 2.62
N GLN A 102 -10.58 -1.79 2.20
CA GLN A 102 -10.27 -1.44 0.82
C GLN A 102 -8.77 -1.17 0.65
N ASP A 103 -8.20 -0.36 1.53
CA ASP A 103 -6.78 0.00 1.49
C ASP A 103 -6.25 0.33 2.88
N VAL A 104 -4.93 0.25 3.04
CA VAL A 104 -4.23 0.57 4.30
C VAL A 104 -2.99 1.38 3.96
N ARG A 105 -2.80 2.50 4.64
CA ARG A 105 -1.59 3.33 4.50
C ARG A 105 -1.32 4.14 5.76
N ASP A 106 -0.07 4.11 6.20
CA ASP A 106 0.43 4.91 7.33
C ASP A 106 -0.41 4.75 8.61
N GLY A 107 -0.85 3.52 8.91
CA GLY A 107 -1.69 3.22 10.06
C GLY A 107 -3.17 3.55 9.88
N ARG A 108 -3.55 4.17 8.77
CA ARG A 108 -4.96 4.44 8.44
C ARG A 108 -5.55 3.30 7.62
N VAL A 109 -6.80 3.01 7.88
CA VAL A 109 -7.57 1.98 7.17
C VAL A 109 -8.73 2.64 6.46
N LEU A 110 -8.82 2.45 5.16
CA LEU A 110 -9.97 2.85 4.33
C LEU A 110 -10.92 1.67 4.25
N LEU A 111 -12.16 1.90 4.63
CA LEU A 111 -13.21 0.90 4.68
C LEU A 111 -14.40 1.33 3.83
N ALA A 112 -15.08 0.35 3.24
CA ALA A 112 -16.35 0.55 2.55
C ALA A 112 -17.45 -0.29 3.21
N ALA A 113 -18.68 0.20 3.18
CA ALA A 113 -19.85 -0.54 3.69
C ALA A 113 -20.22 -1.76 2.81
N ASN A 114 -19.48 -1.99 1.75
CA ASN A 114 -19.63 -3.14 0.84
C ASN A 114 -18.23 -3.60 0.40
N PRO A 115 -17.93 -4.90 0.40
CA PRO A 115 -16.66 -5.43 -0.10
C PRO A 115 -16.41 -5.14 -1.60
N GLU A 116 -17.48 -4.94 -2.36
CA GLU A 116 -17.43 -4.51 -3.76
C GLU A 116 -18.05 -3.11 -3.88
N PRO A 117 -17.28 -2.03 -3.63
CA PRO A 117 -17.83 -0.69 -3.57
C PRO A 117 -18.31 -0.20 -4.94
N GLN A 118 -19.38 0.54 -4.90
CA GLN A 118 -19.92 1.31 -6.02
C GLN A 118 -19.72 2.80 -5.77
N VAL A 119 -20.04 3.63 -6.75
CA VAL A 119 -19.81 5.09 -6.70
C VAL A 119 -20.39 5.77 -5.46
N PHE A 120 -21.55 5.30 -4.98
CA PHE A 120 -22.24 5.88 -3.80
C PHE A 120 -22.12 5.03 -2.54
N THR A 121 -21.18 4.09 -2.49
CA THR A 121 -20.92 3.31 -1.27
C THR A 121 -20.44 4.23 -0.15
N GLU A 122 -20.95 4.01 1.07
CA GLU A 122 -20.46 4.71 2.24
C GLU A 122 -19.02 4.30 2.57
N LEU A 123 -18.19 5.28 2.86
CA LEU A 123 -16.78 5.12 3.11
C LEU A 123 -16.40 5.71 4.46
N VAL A 124 -15.45 5.08 5.13
CA VAL A 124 -14.84 5.58 6.34
C VAL A 124 -13.33 5.40 6.30
N VAL A 125 -12.61 6.40 6.77
CA VAL A 125 -11.18 6.28 7.07
C VAL A 125 -11.04 6.25 8.58
N CYS A 126 -10.34 5.25 9.12
CA CYS A 126 -10.14 5.11 10.55
C CYS A 126 -8.68 4.85 10.91
N ASP A 127 -8.37 5.15 12.15
CA ASP A 127 -7.10 4.82 12.83
C ASP A 127 -7.43 3.87 13.99
N PRO A 128 -7.15 2.57 13.86
CA PRO A 128 -7.45 1.58 14.90
C PRO A 128 -6.68 1.81 16.21
N LEU A 129 -5.46 2.37 16.12
CA LEU A 129 -4.65 2.64 17.32
C LEU A 129 -5.25 3.74 18.19
N HIS A 130 -5.76 4.80 17.57
CA HIS A 130 -6.35 5.93 18.30
C HIS A 130 -7.87 5.88 18.38
N GLN A 131 -8.49 4.82 17.83
CA GLN A 131 -9.94 4.60 17.82
C GLN A 131 -10.72 5.80 17.25
N ARG A 132 -10.21 6.40 16.20
CA ARG A 132 -10.78 7.56 15.52
C ARG A 132 -11.20 7.23 14.12
N HIS A 133 -12.22 7.94 13.64
CA HIS A 133 -12.68 7.76 12.27
C HIS A 133 -13.27 9.05 11.70
N ILE A 134 -13.27 9.11 10.38
CA ILE A 134 -13.97 10.11 9.58
C ILE A 134 -14.87 9.39 8.59
N LEU A 135 -16.18 9.59 8.70
CA LEU A 135 -17.12 9.21 7.65
C LEU A 135 -16.94 10.18 6.48
N LEU A 136 -16.72 9.65 5.30
CA LEU A 136 -16.59 10.47 4.10
C LEU A 136 -17.99 10.86 3.61
N PRO A 137 -18.19 12.10 3.17
CA PRO A 137 -19.43 12.47 2.49
C PRO A 137 -19.59 11.63 1.23
N GLN A 138 -20.83 11.33 0.88
CA GLN A 138 -21.09 10.65 -0.40
C GLN A 138 -20.60 11.51 -1.57
N LEU A 139 -20.18 10.85 -2.65
CA LEU A 139 -19.83 11.56 -3.87
C LEU A 139 -21.04 12.36 -4.38
N PRO A 140 -20.91 13.68 -4.60
CA PRO A 140 -22.01 14.52 -5.09
C PRO A 140 -22.56 13.98 -6.44
N HIS A 141 -23.87 13.99 -6.58
CA HIS A 141 -24.54 13.45 -7.77
C HIS A 141 -24.20 14.21 -9.05
N ASP A 142 -23.97 15.51 -8.96
CA ASP A 142 -23.53 16.35 -10.07
C ASP A 142 -22.15 15.96 -10.61
N LEU A 143 -21.21 15.62 -9.72
CA LEU A 143 -19.89 15.12 -10.12
C LEU A 143 -19.99 13.74 -10.80
N ALA A 144 -20.91 12.93 -10.37
CA ALA A 144 -21.10 11.57 -10.88
C ALA A 144 -22.07 11.47 -12.06
N ALA A 145 -22.86 12.51 -12.33
CA ALA A 145 -24.00 12.46 -13.26
C ALA A 145 -23.65 11.99 -14.68
N SER A 146 -22.45 12.33 -15.17
CA SER A 146 -21.98 11.92 -16.50
C SER A 146 -21.50 10.47 -16.56
N LEU A 147 -21.28 9.81 -15.40
CA LEU A 147 -20.55 8.53 -15.30
C LEU A 147 -21.39 7.41 -14.67
N VAL A 148 -22.33 7.78 -13.78
CA VAL A 148 -23.09 6.83 -12.95
C VAL A 148 -23.92 5.80 -13.70
N PRO A 149 -24.56 6.08 -14.85
CA PRO A 149 -25.34 5.07 -15.54
C PRO A 149 -24.51 3.89 -16.06
N LYS A 150 -23.19 4.00 -16.02
CA LYS A 150 -22.24 3.10 -16.68
C LYS A 150 -21.10 2.60 -15.80
N ALA A 151 -21.05 3.02 -14.52
CA ALA A 151 -20.00 2.57 -13.60
C ALA A 151 -20.38 1.22 -12.99
N HIS A 152 -19.57 0.20 -13.26
CA HIS A 152 -19.82 -1.15 -12.78
C HIS A 152 -19.12 -1.46 -11.46
N ARG A 153 -17.98 -0.80 -11.20
CA ARG A 153 -17.13 -1.09 -10.03
C ARG A 153 -16.25 0.10 -9.71
N CYS A 154 -15.93 0.27 -8.43
CA CYS A 154 -14.99 1.27 -7.95
C CYS A 154 -13.82 0.63 -7.22
N HIS A 155 -12.65 1.18 -7.41
CA HIS A 155 -11.45 0.88 -6.63
C HIS A 155 -11.13 2.08 -5.76
N LEU A 156 -10.83 1.81 -4.50
CA LEU A 156 -10.68 2.83 -3.47
C LEU A 156 -9.29 2.74 -2.86
N PHE A 157 -8.60 3.86 -2.82
CA PHE A 157 -7.24 3.94 -2.32
C PHE A 157 -7.08 5.15 -1.42
N ILE A 158 -6.18 5.04 -0.45
CA ILE A 158 -5.75 6.14 0.39
C ILE A 158 -4.31 6.53 0.05
N ALA A 159 -4.04 7.82 -0.03
CA ALA A 159 -2.70 8.34 -0.28
C ALA A 159 -2.44 9.61 0.52
N SER A 160 -1.18 9.97 0.64
CA SER A 160 -0.78 11.28 1.15
C SER A 160 -0.98 12.33 0.04
N PRO A 161 -1.45 13.54 0.37
CA PRO A 161 -1.54 14.60 -0.62
C PRO A 161 -0.14 14.96 -1.13
N CYS A 162 -0.01 15.24 -2.41
CA CYS A 162 1.23 15.74 -2.97
C CYS A 162 1.52 17.13 -2.41
N SER A 163 2.53 17.26 -1.58
CA SER A 163 2.97 18.54 -1.05
C SER A 163 3.60 19.37 -2.18
N GLY A 164 3.06 20.54 -2.47
CA GLY A 164 3.75 21.54 -3.26
C GLY A 164 5.00 22.04 -2.50
N GLU A 165 6.07 22.35 -3.22
CA GLU A 165 7.40 22.65 -2.67
C GLU A 165 7.51 23.89 -1.73
N ASN A 166 6.45 24.64 -1.50
CA ASN A 166 6.47 25.88 -0.71
C ASN A 166 5.32 25.95 0.31
N VAL A 167 5.43 25.24 1.41
CA VAL A 167 4.44 25.32 2.50
C VAL A 167 5.13 25.79 3.79
N ALA A 168 4.57 26.82 4.45
CA ALA A 168 5.02 27.34 5.73
C ALA A 168 4.97 26.27 6.84
N ALA A 169 5.85 26.30 7.83
CA ALA A 169 6.05 25.24 8.82
C ALA A 169 4.77 24.80 9.57
N ALA A 170 3.85 25.72 9.89
CA ALA A 170 2.57 25.38 10.52
C ALA A 170 1.61 24.65 9.58
N ALA A 171 1.58 25.03 8.30
CA ALA A 171 0.81 24.35 7.25
C ALA A 171 1.43 22.96 6.91
N MET A 172 2.74 22.77 7.16
CA MET A 172 3.38 21.46 7.03
C MET A 172 2.92 20.44 8.08
N GLU A 173 2.55 20.86 9.29
CA GLU A 173 2.05 19.95 10.33
C GLU A 173 0.62 19.46 10.01
N GLU A 174 -0.20 20.33 9.47
CA GLU A 174 -1.54 19.99 8.97
C GLU A 174 -1.45 19.13 7.70
N ALA A 175 -0.54 19.47 6.79
CA ALA A 175 -0.26 18.67 5.59
C ALA A 175 0.26 17.27 5.90
N ALA A 176 1.04 17.09 6.97
CA ALA A 176 1.52 15.77 7.40
C ALA A 176 0.40 14.86 7.97
N ARG A 177 -0.71 15.45 8.39
CA ARG A 177 -1.91 14.74 8.85
C ARG A 177 -2.93 14.53 7.75
N ALA A 178 -2.85 15.32 6.68
CA ALA A 178 -3.77 15.25 5.58
C ALA A 178 -3.66 13.91 4.81
N PHE A 179 -4.76 13.47 4.29
CA PHE A 179 -4.83 12.34 3.36
C PHE A 179 -5.79 12.66 2.23
N ILE A 180 -5.66 11.94 1.15
CA ILE A 180 -6.63 11.89 0.07
C ILE A 180 -7.18 10.48 -0.07
N VAL A 181 -8.46 10.38 -0.47
CA VAL A 181 -9.04 9.12 -0.92
C VAL A 181 -9.28 9.24 -2.41
N VAL A 182 -8.71 8.31 -3.17
CA VAL A 182 -8.87 8.22 -4.61
C VAL A 182 -9.88 7.11 -4.91
N MET A 183 -10.95 7.47 -5.59
CA MET A 183 -11.93 6.54 -6.15
C MET A 183 -11.73 6.48 -7.65
N ILE A 184 -11.40 5.30 -8.16
CA ILE A 184 -11.32 5.03 -9.60
C ILE A 184 -12.52 4.21 -10.00
N ALA A 185 -13.44 4.81 -10.73
CA ALA A 185 -14.62 4.17 -11.29
C ALA A 185 -14.28 3.58 -12.66
N HIS A 186 -14.59 2.29 -12.84
CA HIS A 186 -14.47 1.61 -14.11
C HIS A 186 -15.80 1.70 -14.86
N CYS A 187 -15.85 2.52 -15.90
CA CYS A 187 -17.04 2.77 -16.72
C CYS A 187 -16.88 2.13 -18.10
N GLN A 188 -18.00 1.90 -18.79
CA GLN A 188 -17.98 1.38 -20.17
C GLN A 188 -17.20 2.26 -21.14
N THR A 189 -17.24 3.59 -20.92
CA THR A 189 -16.57 4.56 -21.80
C THR A 189 -15.09 4.76 -21.47
N GLY A 190 -14.68 4.47 -20.23
CA GLY A 190 -13.31 4.68 -19.76
C GLY A 190 -13.21 4.79 -18.24
N PRO A 191 -12.02 4.82 -17.68
CA PRO A 191 -11.83 5.07 -16.25
C PRO A 191 -12.11 6.53 -15.90
N ALA A 192 -12.66 6.75 -14.70
CA ALA A 192 -12.84 8.07 -14.12
C ALA A 192 -12.34 8.08 -12.68
N ALA A 193 -11.63 9.13 -12.30
CA ALA A 193 -11.09 9.31 -10.97
C ALA A 193 -11.76 10.48 -10.24
N PHE A 194 -12.10 10.25 -8.98
CA PHE A 194 -12.56 11.25 -8.03
C PHE A 194 -11.63 11.25 -6.83
N VAL A 195 -11.37 12.42 -6.30
CA VAL A 195 -10.46 12.57 -5.17
C VAL A 195 -11.18 13.33 -4.05
N PHE A 196 -11.22 12.70 -2.89
CA PHE A 196 -11.61 13.34 -1.65
C PHE A 196 -10.37 13.88 -0.95
N SER A 197 -10.45 15.10 -0.43
CA SER A 197 -9.39 15.68 0.40
C SER A 197 -9.87 15.79 1.85
N SER A 198 -9.08 15.26 2.79
CA SER A 198 -9.39 15.40 4.23
C SER A 198 -9.30 16.86 4.71
N THR A 199 -8.50 17.69 4.05
CA THR A 199 -8.32 19.11 4.40
C THR A 199 -9.56 19.92 4.02
N THR A 200 -10.09 19.75 2.81
CA THR A 200 -11.29 20.48 2.36
C THR A 200 -12.59 19.77 2.70
N ARG A 201 -12.52 18.46 3.05
CA ARG A 201 -13.66 17.56 3.24
C ARG A 201 -14.61 17.48 2.04
N GLN A 202 -14.07 17.63 0.86
CA GLN A 202 -14.84 17.64 -0.38
C GLN A 202 -14.28 16.68 -1.41
N TRP A 203 -15.20 16.14 -2.22
CA TRP A 203 -14.87 15.39 -3.42
C TRP A 203 -14.68 16.36 -4.61
N ARG A 204 -13.78 15.99 -5.51
CA ARG A 204 -13.63 16.64 -6.82
C ARG A 204 -13.44 15.60 -7.90
N ALA A 205 -13.92 15.86 -9.09
CA ALA A 205 -13.52 15.10 -10.26
C ALA A 205 -12.05 15.40 -10.55
N ALA A 206 -11.27 14.35 -10.78
CA ALA A 206 -9.83 14.47 -11.00
C ALA A 206 -9.46 14.23 -12.46
N ALA A 207 -9.90 13.10 -13.03
CA ALA A 207 -9.60 12.72 -14.41
C ALA A 207 -10.68 11.81 -14.97
N SER A 208 -10.84 11.87 -16.29
CA SER A 208 -11.53 10.83 -17.07
C SER A 208 -10.85 10.69 -18.42
N LYS A 209 -10.80 9.46 -18.96
CA LYS A 209 -10.21 9.22 -20.28
C LYS A 209 -10.93 8.05 -20.97
N GLY A 210 -11.14 8.17 -22.28
CA GLY A 210 -11.76 7.11 -23.04
C GLY A 210 -10.88 5.87 -23.18
N TRP A 211 -11.47 4.67 -23.25
CA TRP A 211 -10.71 3.44 -23.50
C TRP A 211 -9.98 3.51 -24.84
N TYR A 212 -10.57 4.12 -25.87
CA TYR A 212 -9.92 4.32 -27.18
C TYR A 212 -8.71 5.23 -27.13
N ASP A 213 -8.72 6.22 -26.23
CA ASP A 213 -7.57 7.13 -26.06
C ASP A 213 -6.42 6.45 -25.29
N LEU A 214 -6.76 5.50 -24.42
CA LEU A 214 -5.80 4.72 -23.64
C LEU A 214 -5.25 3.52 -24.43
N PHE A 215 -6.12 2.89 -25.23
CA PHE A 215 -5.81 1.71 -26.03
C PHE A 215 -6.22 1.97 -27.48
N PRO A 216 -5.33 2.52 -28.30
CA PRO A 216 -5.64 2.86 -29.70
C PRO A 216 -5.98 1.65 -30.58
N ASN A 217 -5.58 0.45 -30.14
CA ASN A 217 -6.00 -0.79 -30.81
C ASN A 217 -7.48 -1.08 -30.50
N GLN A 218 -8.29 -1.12 -31.55
CA GLN A 218 -9.74 -1.30 -31.44
C GLN A 218 -10.13 -2.61 -30.77
N GLU A 219 -9.39 -3.70 -31.01
CA GLU A 219 -9.64 -4.99 -30.36
C GLU A 219 -9.40 -4.92 -28.84
N GLU A 220 -8.26 -4.36 -28.40
CA GLU A 220 -7.95 -4.18 -26.98
C GLU A 220 -8.98 -3.29 -26.29
N SER A 221 -9.33 -2.17 -26.90
CA SER A 221 -10.29 -1.20 -26.37
C SER A 221 -11.69 -1.84 -26.21
N THR A 222 -12.15 -2.60 -27.20
CA THR A 222 -13.45 -3.31 -27.16
C THR A 222 -13.43 -4.42 -26.11
N MET A 223 -12.34 -5.17 -26.01
CA MET A 223 -12.20 -6.22 -24.99
C MET A 223 -12.24 -5.63 -23.57
N ILE A 224 -11.57 -4.52 -23.32
CA ILE A 224 -11.55 -3.89 -22.00
C ILE A 224 -12.91 -3.27 -21.66
N SER A 225 -13.58 -2.64 -22.62
CA SER A 225 -14.90 -2.04 -22.40
C SER A 225 -16.01 -3.07 -22.20
N SER A 226 -15.96 -4.22 -22.89
CA SER A 226 -16.95 -5.30 -22.81
C SER A 226 -16.74 -6.24 -21.63
N MET A 227 -15.52 -6.35 -21.15
CA MET A 227 -15.17 -7.23 -20.04
C MET A 227 -15.39 -6.51 -18.72
N HIS A 228 -16.42 -6.90 -17.97
CA HIS A 228 -16.61 -6.57 -16.55
C HIS A 228 -15.48 -7.14 -15.67
N ARG A 229 -14.23 -7.12 -16.15
CA ARG A 229 -13.12 -7.83 -15.53
C ARG A 229 -12.53 -7.03 -14.39
N LYS A 230 -12.34 -7.76 -13.30
CA LYS A 230 -11.68 -7.33 -12.09
C LYS A 230 -10.32 -6.75 -12.45
N LEU A 231 -10.09 -5.51 -12.07
CA LEU A 231 -8.74 -5.09 -11.75
C LEU A 231 -8.31 -5.98 -10.59
N VAL A 232 -7.28 -6.77 -10.80
CA VAL A 232 -6.92 -7.87 -9.88
C VAL A 232 -6.04 -7.36 -8.76
N GLY A 233 -5.20 -6.38 -9.05
CA GLY A 233 -4.27 -5.77 -8.11
C GLY A 233 -4.18 -4.26 -8.29
N CYS A 234 -3.72 -3.59 -7.26
CA CYS A 234 -3.32 -2.20 -7.33
C CYS A 234 -2.07 -2.00 -6.50
N HIS A 235 -1.11 -1.30 -7.08
CA HIS A 235 0.16 -0.98 -6.47
C HIS A 235 0.35 0.53 -6.46
N TYR A 236 1.11 1.04 -5.51
CA TYR A 236 1.41 2.46 -5.42
C TYR A 236 2.92 2.66 -5.37
N ALA A 237 3.41 3.50 -6.28
CA ALA A 237 4.81 3.90 -6.31
C ALA A 237 4.94 5.31 -6.89
N TYR A 238 5.82 6.13 -6.34
CA TYR A 238 6.14 7.47 -6.80
C TYR A 238 4.94 8.38 -7.07
N GLY A 239 3.88 8.27 -6.26
CA GLY A 239 2.67 9.09 -6.41
C GLY A 239 1.71 8.60 -7.50
N CYS A 240 1.91 7.41 -8.04
CA CYS A 240 1.05 6.80 -9.05
C CYS A 240 0.41 5.51 -8.55
N PHE A 241 -0.86 5.30 -8.90
CA PHE A 241 -1.53 4.02 -8.75
C PHE A 241 -1.42 3.22 -10.04
N TYR A 242 -0.99 1.97 -9.93
CA TYR A 242 -0.84 1.01 -11.02
C TYR A 242 -1.87 -0.10 -10.84
N LEU A 243 -2.86 -0.13 -11.73
CA LEU A 243 -3.97 -1.07 -11.65
C LEU A 243 -3.76 -2.18 -12.68
N GLU A 244 -3.73 -3.39 -12.19
CA GLU A 244 -3.52 -4.59 -12.99
C GLU A 244 -4.82 -5.07 -13.63
N SER A 245 -4.80 -5.28 -14.94
CA SER A 245 -5.90 -5.92 -15.67
C SER A 245 -5.61 -7.40 -15.90
N ALA A 246 -6.56 -8.27 -15.54
CA ALA A 246 -6.39 -9.71 -15.61
C ALA A 246 -6.06 -10.28 -17.01
N MET A 247 -6.14 -9.49 -18.07
CA MET A 247 -6.00 -9.99 -19.45
C MET A 247 -4.95 -9.30 -20.31
N ASN A 248 -4.44 -8.17 -19.88
CA ASN A 248 -3.51 -7.39 -20.69
C ASN A 248 -2.18 -7.26 -19.96
N LYS A 249 -1.10 -7.41 -20.72
CA LYS A 249 0.25 -7.08 -20.27
C LYS A 249 0.46 -5.55 -20.22
N LYS A 250 -0.56 -4.86 -19.68
CA LYS A 250 -0.60 -3.40 -19.55
C LYS A 250 -1.24 -3.03 -18.22
N LEU A 251 -0.68 -2.05 -17.56
CA LEU A 251 -1.22 -1.49 -16.33
C LEU A 251 -1.89 -0.15 -16.64
N LEU A 252 -3.08 0.05 -16.10
CA LEU A 252 -3.68 1.37 -16.05
C LEU A 252 -3.00 2.16 -14.94
N VAL A 253 -2.43 3.31 -15.27
CA VAL A 253 -1.73 4.18 -14.34
C VAL A 253 -2.55 5.42 -14.07
N PHE A 254 -2.73 5.76 -12.81
CA PHE A 254 -3.29 7.04 -12.39
C PHE A 254 -2.24 7.85 -11.62
N ASP A 255 -1.78 8.93 -12.21
CA ASP A 255 -0.83 9.88 -11.59
C ASP A 255 -1.59 10.85 -10.69
N THR A 256 -1.35 10.80 -9.37
CA THR A 256 -2.05 11.66 -8.40
C THR A 256 -1.52 13.09 -8.37
N ARG A 257 -0.37 13.37 -8.98
CA ARG A 257 0.19 14.73 -9.08
C ARG A 257 -0.37 15.46 -10.29
N ARG A 258 -0.39 14.76 -11.45
CA ARG A 258 -0.90 15.31 -12.70
C ARG A 258 -2.41 15.15 -12.84
N MET A 259 -3.01 14.26 -12.05
CA MET A 259 -4.42 13.87 -12.16
C MET A 259 -4.76 13.36 -13.57
N GLU A 260 -3.96 12.42 -14.08
CA GLU A 260 -4.06 11.90 -15.44
C GLU A 260 -3.98 10.38 -15.47
N PHE A 261 -4.69 9.79 -16.44
CA PHE A 261 -4.57 8.38 -16.78
C PHE A 261 -3.59 8.14 -17.91
N SER A 262 -2.79 7.10 -17.78
CA SER A 262 -1.88 6.60 -18.82
C SER A 262 -1.79 5.08 -18.78
N ILE A 263 -1.06 4.49 -19.71
CA ILE A 263 -0.81 3.06 -19.79
C ILE A 263 0.68 2.79 -19.64
N LEU A 264 0.99 1.74 -18.88
CA LEU A 264 2.33 1.21 -18.73
C LEU A 264 2.37 -0.22 -19.29
N ASP A 265 3.23 -0.44 -20.29
CA ASP A 265 3.48 -1.79 -20.80
C ASP A 265 4.36 -2.56 -19.82
N VAL A 266 4.02 -3.83 -19.58
CA VAL A 266 4.84 -4.77 -18.82
C VAL A 266 5.56 -5.74 -19.75
N PRO A 267 6.63 -6.43 -19.33
CA PRO A 267 7.34 -7.42 -20.14
C PRO A 267 6.41 -8.50 -20.68
N ARG A 268 6.71 -9.00 -21.88
CA ARG A 268 5.88 -10.04 -22.52
C ARG A 268 5.98 -11.39 -21.81
N GLU A 269 7.07 -11.61 -21.11
CA GLU A 269 7.39 -12.85 -20.39
C GLU A 269 6.65 -12.94 -19.04
N THR A 270 6.01 -11.88 -18.57
CA THR A 270 5.29 -11.91 -17.27
C THR A 270 4.15 -12.92 -17.27
N SER A 271 4.01 -13.65 -16.17
CA SER A 271 3.04 -14.74 -16.02
C SER A 271 1.69 -14.25 -15.59
N ASN A 272 1.30 -13.17 -15.26
CA ASN A 272 -0.01 -12.66 -14.75
C ASN A 272 -0.89 -13.67 -13.94
N MET A 273 -0.51 -14.95 -13.86
CA MET A 273 -1.29 -15.97 -13.14
C MET A 273 -1.12 -15.88 -11.62
N PHE A 274 0.07 -15.44 -11.19
CA PHE A 274 0.44 -15.40 -9.77
C PHE A 274 0.46 -13.97 -9.22
N GLY A 275 -0.01 -13.02 -10.02
CA GLY A 275 0.02 -11.60 -9.76
C GLY A 275 1.38 -10.97 -10.09
N LEU A 276 1.40 -9.64 -10.17
CA LEU A 276 2.62 -8.86 -10.26
C LEU A 276 2.63 -7.77 -9.18
N ALA A 277 3.77 -7.16 -8.91
CA ALA A 277 3.85 -5.99 -8.04
C ALA A 277 4.70 -4.89 -8.66
N ILE A 278 4.24 -3.66 -8.52
CA ILE A 278 5.04 -2.46 -8.81
C ILE A 278 5.55 -1.89 -7.50
N VAL A 279 6.85 -1.57 -7.46
CA VAL A 279 7.56 -1.10 -6.28
C VAL A 279 8.52 0.04 -6.64
N GLU A 280 9.05 0.72 -5.64
CA GLU A 280 10.07 1.75 -5.81
C GLU A 280 11.48 1.14 -5.81
N ALA A 281 12.16 1.18 -6.96
CA ALA A 281 13.52 0.64 -7.11
C ALA A 281 14.64 1.61 -6.68
N GLY A 282 14.27 2.78 -6.15
CA GLY A 282 15.21 3.86 -5.83
C GLY A 282 15.53 4.75 -7.03
N GLU A 283 16.05 5.94 -6.76
CA GLU A 283 16.46 6.94 -7.77
C GLU A 283 15.36 7.29 -8.78
N GLY A 284 14.09 7.22 -8.37
CA GLY A 284 12.94 7.48 -9.24
C GLY A 284 12.62 6.37 -10.24
N ARG A 285 13.33 5.23 -10.19
CA ARG A 285 13.12 4.09 -11.09
C ARG A 285 12.02 3.18 -10.57
N LEU A 286 11.18 2.69 -11.48
CA LEU A 286 10.18 1.67 -11.16
C LEU A 286 10.81 0.29 -11.12
N GLY A 287 10.45 -0.48 -10.09
CA GLY A 287 10.67 -1.91 -10.00
C GLY A 287 9.37 -2.66 -10.27
N MET A 288 9.49 -3.86 -10.81
CA MET A 288 8.39 -4.81 -10.96
C MET A 288 8.83 -6.18 -10.50
N LEU A 289 7.97 -6.86 -9.79
CA LEU A 289 8.17 -8.23 -9.34
C LEU A 289 7.09 -9.12 -9.96
N ASP A 290 7.50 -10.29 -10.45
CA ASP A 290 6.63 -11.28 -11.08
C ASP A 290 7.10 -12.69 -10.73
N ILE A 291 6.17 -13.64 -10.60
CA ILE A 291 6.47 -15.04 -10.28
C ILE A 291 6.41 -15.86 -11.57
N HIS A 292 7.53 -16.48 -11.88
CA HIS A 292 7.66 -17.47 -12.95
C HIS A 292 7.65 -18.86 -12.31
N ASP A 293 6.54 -19.56 -12.50
CA ASP A 293 6.36 -20.92 -11.97
C ASP A 293 6.31 -21.93 -13.14
N GLU A 294 7.37 -22.69 -13.26
CA GLU A 294 7.44 -23.84 -14.16
C GLU A 294 7.09 -25.10 -13.36
N THR A 295 5.83 -25.24 -12.93
CA THR A 295 5.36 -26.34 -12.08
C THR A 295 5.69 -27.74 -12.63
N LEU A 296 5.82 -27.90 -13.93
CA LEU A 296 6.27 -29.13 -14.58
C LEU A 296 7.80 -29.28 -14.60
N GLY A 297 8.56 -28.21 -14.38
CA GLY A 297 10.02 -28.18 -14.37
C GLY A 297 10.65 -28.19 -12.97
N GLY A 298 9.85 -28.09 -11.91
CA GLY A 298 10.35 -28.03 -10.54
C GLY A 298 11.10 -26.74 -10.22
N LYS A 299 10.71 -25.64 -10.86
CA LYS A 299 11.33 -24.33 -10.67
C LYS A 299 10.27 -23.26 -10.42
N CYS A 300 10.46 -22.47 -9.36
CA CYS A 300 9.66 -21.29 -9.04
C CYS A 300 10.59 -20.12 -8.75
N ASP A 301 10.54 -19.11 -9.58
CA ASP A 301 11.43 -17.94 -9.47
C ASP A 301 10.61 -16.66 -9.29
N LEU A 302 11.03 -15.82 -8.35
CA LEU A 302 10.58 -14.43 -8.24
C LEU A 302 11.57 -13.56 -9.02
N CYS A 303 11.12 -13.00 -10.13
CA CYS A 303 11.92 -12.15 -11.00
C CYS A 303 11.71 -10.68 -10.65
N TYR A 304 12.81 -9.97 -10.42
CA TYR A 304 12.83 -8.53 -10.15
C TYR A 304 13.33 -7.78 -11.38
N TYR A 305 12.47 -6.95 -11.92
CA TYR A 305 12.73 -6.11 -13.08
C TYR A 305 12.88 -4.66 -12.66
N ILE A 306 13.78 -3.94 -13.32
CA ILE A 306 13.91 -2.48 -13.19
C ILE A 306 13.67 -1.84 -14.56
N ARG A 307 12.90 -0.76 -14.56
CA ARG A 307 12.67 0.07 -15.73
C ARG A 307 13.69 1.21 -15.76
N GLY A 308 14.33 1.44 -16.92
CA GLY A 308 15.21 2.58 -17.13
C GLY A 308 14.48 3.92 -16.98
N ASN A 309 15.24 4.98 -16.72
CA ASN A 309 14.69 6.32 -16.51
C ASN A 309 13.92 6.82 -17.73
N ILE A 310 12.87 7.60 -17.49
CA ILE A 310 12.12 8.33 -18.53
C ILE A 310 13.06 9.35 -19.16
N GLY A 311 13.51 9.08 -20.41
CA GLY A 311 14.45 9.95 -21.15
C GLY A 311 15.63 9.23 -21.78
N GLU A 312 15.98 8.03 -21.33
CA GLU A 312 16.89 7.13 -22.04
C GLU A 312 16.13 6.43 -23.17
N SER A 313 16.77 6.22 -24.32
CA SER A 313 16.17 5.66 -25.55
C SER A 313 15.61 4.23 -25.38
N SER A 314 15.63 3.64 -24.21
CA SER A 314 15.02 2.36 -23.89
C SER A 314 14.29 2.41 -22.57
N SER A 315 13.00 2.74 -22.61
CA SER A 315 12.05 2.51 -21.49
C SER A 315 11.74 1.02 -21.28
N GLN A 316 12.70 0.14 -21.55
CA GLN A 316 12.53 -1.30 -21.47
C GLN A 316 12.78 -1.79 -20.04
N TRP A 317 11.99 -2.78 -19.64
CA TRP A 317 12.22 -3.53 -18.42
C TRP A 317 13.44 -4.45 -18.58
N LYS A 318 14.30 -4.50 -17.57
CA LYS A 318 15.45 -5.41 -17.51
C LYS A 318 15.37 -6.22 -16.23
N ILE A 319 15.67 -7.51 -16.31
CA ILE A 319 15.80 -8.36 -15.12
C ILE A 319 17.05 -7.91 -14.37
N GLU A 320 16.87 -7.47 -13.14
CA GLU A 320 17.95 -7.10 -12.23
C GLU A 320 18.37 -8.30 -11.39
N LYS A 321 17.40 -9.09 -10.93
CA LYS A 321 17.64 -10.24 -10.09
C LYS A 321 16.55 -11.29 -10.23
N THR A 322 16.96 -12.56 -10.08
CA THR A 322 16.07 -13.70 -9.95
C THR A 322 16.31 -14.34 -8.59
N ILE A 323 15.24 -14.61 -7.85
CA ILE A 323 15.24 -15.22 -6.52
C ILE A 323 14.51 -16.54 -6.63
N SER A 324 15.20 -17.66 -6.44
CA SER A 324 14.57 -18.98 -6.48
C SER A 324 13.78 -19.22 -5.20
N LEU A 325 12.51 -19.55 -5.36
CA LEU A 325 11.59 -19.93 -4.29
C LEU A 325 11.51 -21.45 -4.19
N PRO A 326 11.25 -22.01 -2.98
CA PRO A 326 11.00 -23.45 -2.86
C PRO A 326 9.83 -23.90 -3.74
N TYR A 327 10.07 -24.81 -4.66
CA TYR A 327 9.10 -25.28 -5.67
C TYR A 327 8.00 -26.21 -5.11
N ASP A 328 8.14 -26.68 -3.87
CA ASP A 328 7.15 -27.51 -3.19
C ASP A 328 5.88 -26.73 -2.79
N TYR A 329 5.91 -25.41 -2.89
CA TYR A 329 4.84 -24.50 -2.47
C TYR A 329 4.36 -23.67 -3.64
N GLN A 330 3.08 -23.26 -3.60
CA GLN A 330 2.55 -22.26 -4.51
C GLN A 330 2.65 -20.86 -3.90
N TYR A 331 3.12 -19.91 -4.69
CA TYR A 331 3.24 -18.51 -4.28
C TYR A 331 2.37 -17.62 -5.13
N TYR A 332 1.77 -16.62 -4.49
CA TYR A 332 0.98 -15.58 -5.15
C TYR A 332 1.40 -14.23 -4.61
N ILE A 333 1.58 -13.25 -5.49
CA ILE A 333 1.77 -11.87 -5.08
C ILE A 333 0.43 -11.35 -4.58
N GLN A 334 0.37 -10.97 -3.31
CA GLN A 334 -0.85 -10.59 -2.62
C GLN A 334 -1.00 -9.07 -2.52
N ALA A 335 0.06 -8.37 -2.17
CA ALA A 335 0.08 -6.92 -2.01
C ALA A 335 1.52 -6.40 -2.11
N SER A 336 1.66 -5.10 -2.34
CA SER A 336 2.94 -4.40 -2.22
C SER A 336 2.76 -3.02 -1.60
N THR A 337 3.82 -2.54 -0.99
CA THR A 337 4.01 -1.15 -0.60
C THR A 337 5.26 -0.62 -1.31
N GLU A 338 5.65 0.61 -1.04
CA GLU A 338 6.89 1.18 -1.56
C GLU A 338 8.14 0.38 -1.17
N ARG A 339 8.07 -0.34 -0.03
CA ARG A 339 9.20 -1.09 0.54
C ARG A 339 9.01 -2.59 0.57
N TYR A 340 7.77 -3.07 0.73
CA TYR A 340 7.52 -4.50 0.98
C TYR A 340 6.67 -5.12 -0.10
N LEU A 341 7.06 -6.33 -0.50
CA LEU A 341 6.22 -7.27 -1.23
C LEU A 341 5.63 -8.28 -0.23
N LEU A 342 4.35 -8.59 -0.34
CA LEU A 342 3.69 -9.65 0.39
C LEU A 342 3.37 -10.81 -0.54
N LEU A 343 3.92 -11.97 -0.22
CA LEU A 343 3.63 -13.22 -0.88
C LEU A 343 2.70 -14.06 -0.01
N ARG A 344 1.69 -14.64 -0.63
CA ARG A 344 0.88 -15.70 -0.06
C ARG A 344 1.48 -17.03 -0.50
N LYS A 345 1.88 -17.85 0.45
CA LYS A 345 2.44 -19.17 0.27
C LYS A 345 1.42 -20.22 0.70
N LEU A 346 1.04 -21.09 -0.20
CA LEU A 346 0.15 -22.22 0.07
C LEU A 346 0.98 -23.46 0.36
N GLY A 347 0.45 -24.35 1.22
CA GLY A 347 1.12 -25.57 1.65
C GLY A 347 1.54 -26.49 0.51
N PRO A 348 2.32 -27.56 0.81
CA PRO A 348 2.89 -28.41 -0.21
C PRO A 348 1.82 -29.00 -1.13
N LEU A 349 2.06 -28.95 -2.43
CA LEU A 349 1.17 -29.44 -3.50
C LEU A 349 0.70 -30.90 -3.31
N GLN A 350 1.38 -31.67 -2.48
CA GLN A 350 1.12 -33.10 -2.23
C GLN A 350 0.38 -33.40 -0.92
N SER A 351 0.10 -32.38 -0.11
CA SER A 351 -0.57 -32.62 1.18
C SER A 351 -2.10 -32.57 1.02
N ILE A 352 -2.74 -33.72 1.19
CA ILE A 352 -4.20 -33.89 1.22
C ILE A 352 -4.78 -33.51 2.61
N SER A 353 -4.09 -32.68 3.39
CA SER A 353 -4.61 -32.31 4.70
C SER A 353 -5.79 -31.34 4.56
N SER A 354 -6.85 -31.63 5.31
CA SER A 354 -8.14 -30.91 5.29
C SER A 354 -8.09 -29.46 5.83
N SER A 355 -6.93 -29.00 6.29
CA SER A 355 -6.69 -27.62 6.68
C SER A 355 -5.56 -27.04 5.83
N LEU A 356 -5.91 -26.31 4.78
CA LEU A 356 -4.97 -25.50 4.03
C LEU A 356 -4.48 -24.36 4.95
N GLU A 357 -3.28 -24.47 5.45
CA GLU A 357 -2.60 -23.35 6.10
C GLU A 357 -2.04 -22.43 5.03
N VAL A 358 -2.37 -21.16 5.15
CA VAL A 358 -1.83 -20.07 4.33
C VAL A 358 -0.73 -19.39 5.13
N GLU A 359 0.46 -19.37 4.59
CA GLU A 359 1.58 -18.64 5.16
C GLU A 359 1.80 -17.35 4.37
N TYR A 360 1.98 -16.25 5.08
CA TYR A 360 2.37 -14.98 4.48
C TYR A 360 3.85 -14.73 4.69
N VAL A 361 4.52 -14.37 3.61
CA VAL A 361 5.95 -14.07 3.56
C VAL A 361 6.13 -12.67 3.01
N SER A 362 6.87 -11.83 3.71
CA SER A 362 7.25 -10.51 3.20
C SER A 362 8.63 -10.55 2.55
N MET A 363 8.86 -9.67 1.61
CA MET A 363 10.18 -9.38 1.08
C MET A 363 10.44 -7.88 1.17
N ASP A 364 11.53 -7.47 1.77
CA ASP A 364 12.01 -6.08 1.68
C ASP A 364 12.63 -5.86 0.30
N VAL A 365 12.08 -4.93 -0.47
CA VAL A 365 12.51 -4.65 -1.86
C VAL A 365 13.95 -4.16 -1.96
N LYS A 366 14.50 -3.54 -0.90
CA LYS A 366 15.87 -3.03 -0.89
C LYS A 366 16.90 -4.13 -0.64
N THR A 367 16.60 -5.03 0.30
CA THR A 367 17.53 -6.12 0.68
C THR A 367 17.24 -7.42 -0.07
N LEU A 368 16.04 -7.55 -0.62
CA LEU A 368 15.51 -8.76 -1.27
C LEU A 368 15.49 -9.98 -0.33
N GLN A 369 15.43 -9.74 0.98
CA GLN A 369 15.31 -10.77 1.99
C GLN A 369 13.85 -11.15 2.19
N LEU A 370 13.61 -12.45 2.25
CA LEU A 370 12.30 -13.04 2.51
C LEU A 370 12.17 -13.37 3.98
N GLU A 371 11.07 -12.96 4.60
CA GLU A 371 10.79 -13.17 6.03
C GLU A 371 9.37 -13.65 6.22
N ARG A 372 9.18 -14.67 7.07
CA ARG A 372 7.87 -15.15 7.45
C ARG A 372 7.15 -14.09 8.29
N VAL A 373 5.94 -13.70 7.88
CA VAL A 373 5.11 -12.73 8.63
C VAL A 373 4.22 -13.46 9.63
N CYS A 374 3.30 -14.29 9.14
CA CYS A 374 2.37 -15.05 9.95
C CYS A 374 1.81 -16.24 9.17
N GLY A 375 1.17 -17.18 9.88
CA GLY A 375 0.33 -18.22 9.29
C GLY A 375 -1.13 -17.98 9.66
N VAL A 376 -2.03 -18.22 8.73
CA VAL A 376 -3.47 -18.06 8.93
C VAL A 376 -4.17 -19.33 8.47
N SER A 377 -5.08 -19.86 9.30
CA SER A 377 -5.91 -20.98 8.87
C SER A 377 -6.83 -20.55 7.74
N PHE A 378 -6.89 -21.33 6.67
CA PHE A 378 -7.64 -20.99 5.48
C PHE A 378 -9.15 -20.87 5.79
N GLY A 379 -9.64 -19.66 5.88
CA GLY A 379 -11.06 -19.34 5.70
C GLY A 379 -11.35 -19.16 4.22
N PHE A 380 -12.57 -19.43 3.77
CA PHE A 380 -13.01 -19.39 2.35
C PHE A 380 -12.82 -18.06 1.61
N SER A 381 -12.22 -17.06 2.21
CA SER A 381 -11.99 -15.75 1.61
C SER A 381 -10.57 -15.65 1.08
N LEU A 382 -10.43 -15.78 -0.22
CA LEU A 382 -9.27 -15.30 -0.99
C LEU A 382 -9.20 -13.75 -0.96
N ALA A 383 -9.80 -13.12 0.04
CA ALA A 383 -9.92 -11.68 0.16
C ALA A 383 -8.52 -11.05 0.24
N SER A 384 -8.40 -9.95 -0.42
CA SER A 384 -7.21 -9.13 -0.55
C SER A 384 -6.66 -8.72 0.82
N ALA A 385 -5.69 -9.48 1.34
CA ALA A 385 -4.91 -9.05 2.48
C ALA A 385 -4.13 -7.78 2.15
N ARG A 386 -4.10 -6.83 3.06
CA ARG A 386 -3.36 -5.57 2.94
C ARG A 386 -2.21 -5.56 3.93
N ILE A 387 -1.06 -5.09 3.50
CA ILE A 387 0.08 -4.88 4.39
C ILE A 387 -0.27 -3.73 5.34
N TYR A 388 -0.17 -3.98 6.64
CA TYR A 388 -0.29 -2.93 7.63
C TYR A 388 1.10 -2.44 8.01
N THR A 389 1.40 -1.22 7.59
CA THR A 389 2.63 -0.52 7.95
C THR A 389 2.31 0.65 8.85
N SER A 390 3.07 0.84 9.89
CA SER A 390 3.02 2.02 10.74
C SER A 390 4.29 2.10 11.57
N PHE A 391 4.59 3.26 12.13
CA PHE A 391 5.65 3.35 13.12
C PHE A 391 5.18 2.74 14.45
N PRO A 392 6.11 2.20 15.28
CA PRO A 392 5.76 1.70 16.60
C PRO A 392 4.95 2.73 17.41
N PRO A 393 4.02 2.30 18.25
CA PRO A 393 3.16 3.21 19.04
C PRO A 393 3.92 4.28 19.82
N SER A 394 5.14 3.95 20.31
CA SER A 394 6.02 4.90 21.03
C SER A 394 6.50 6.09 20.17
N LEU A 395 6.45 5.96 18.84
CA LEU A 395 6.86 7.00 17.87
C LEU A 395 5.67 7.74 17.28
N LEU A 396 4.46 7.24 17.50
CA LEU A 396 3.24 7.89 17.06
C LEU A 396 2.88 9.00 18.04
N SER A 397 2.95 10.23 17.58
CA SER A 397 2.39 11.37 18.30
C SER A 397 0.88 11.40 18.07
N ALA A 398 0.18 12.15 18.85
CA ALA A 398 -1.23 12.52 18.76
C ALA A 398 -2.00 12.11 17.47
N PRO A 399 -3.30 11.90 17.54
CA PRO A 399 -4.13 11.31 16.50
C PRO A 399 -3.95 11.96 15.14
N THR A 400 -3.85 11.12 14.13
CA THR A 400 -3.60 11.52 12.74
C THR A 400 -4.88 11.74 11.93
N ILE A 401 -6.06 11.63 12.57
CA ILE A 401 -7.38 11.86 11.97
C ILE A 401 -8.13 12.95 12.75
#